data_dac23a62c0465b0cf3b05f56e56e8a52
#
_entry.id   dac23a62c0465b0cf3b05f56e56e8a52
#
_cell.length_a   1.000
_cell.length_b   1.000
_cell.length_c   1.000
_cell.angle_alpha   90.00
_cell.angle_beta   90.00
_cell.angle_gamma   90.00
#
_symmetry.space_group_name_H-M   'P 1'
#
loop_
_entity.id
_entity.type
_entity.pdbx_description
1 polymer ?
#
loop_
_entity_poly.entity_id
_entity_poly.type
_entity_poly.pdbx_seq_one_letter_code
_entity_poly.pdbx_strand_id
1 'polypeptide(L)'
;STVDTPHPAYVYGLILAGELSTIPIPIEAFATPDNPSPTRASLMPLGREYLQRAAYLNLPAAQSKCGWCYEHAQLSFPFDPLMSVQYYSAASQGGEPEADMALSKWFLCGAEGCFDKNESLAWTFAERAAKHHLPTAEFAMGYYLEVGIGVPIDLEAARIWYGKASAQGNSDAAERLAALQASQSEALSRAQHQAHLHERLYSAHQRARKVSG
;
A
#
# COMPACT_ATOMS: atom_id res chain seq x y z
N SER A 1 -19.74 9.57 25.33
CA SER A 1 -18.67 10.32 24.66
C SER A 1 -18.42 9.72 23.29
N THR A 2 -18.58 10.51 22.25
CA THR A 2 -18.42 10.14 20.83
C THR A 2 -16.97 9.88 20.42
N VAL A 3 -16.03 9.94 21.36
CA VAL A 3 -14.59 9.90 21.11
C VAL A 3 -14.03 8.46 21.08
N ASP A 4 -14.79 7.48 21.52
CA ASP A 4 -14.36 6.07 21.60
C ASP A 4 -14.85 5.20 20.44
N THR A 5 -15.36 5.82 19.38
CA THR A 5 -15.72 5.12 18.16
C THR A 5 -14.64 5.32 17.10
N PRO A 6 -14.25 4.25 16.37
CA PRO A 6 -13.12 4.32 15.44
C PRO A 6 -13.38 5.22 14.23
N HIS A 7 -14.60 5.23 13.68
CA HIS A 7 -14.91 5.98 12.46
C HIS A 7 -14.81 7.51 12.63
N PRO A 8 -15.39 8.15 13.66
CA PRO A 8 -15.18 9.57 13.88
C PRO A 8 -13.72 9.95 14.09
N ALA A 9 -12.95 9.15 14.84
CA ALA A 9 -11.53 9.37 15.02
C ALA A 9 -10.77 9.32 13.68
N TYR A 10 -11.08 8.34 12.85
CA TYR A 10 -10.48 8.19 11.51
C TYR A 10 -10.78 9.39 10.61
N VAL A 11 -12.05 9.75 10.50
CA VAL A 11 -12.48 10.91 9.68
C VAL A 11 -11.83 12.19 10.18
N TYR A 12 -11.81 12.43 11.50
CA TYR A 12 -11.18 13.60 12.06
C TYR A 12 -9.68 13.65 11.82
N GLY A 13 -8.99 12.51 11.96
CA GLY A 13 -7.58 12.38 11.61
C GLY A 13 -7.28 12.74 10.16
N LEU A 14 -8.11 12.27 9.21
CA LEU A 14 -7.99 12.60 7.78
C LEU A 14 -8.26 14.09 7.49
N ILE A 15 -9.23 14.70 8.19
CA ILE A 15 -9.50 16.13 8.07
C ILE A 15 -8.28 16.96 8.52
N LEU A 16 -7.73 16.65 9.70
CA LEU A 16 -6.54 17.31 10.22
C LEU A 16 -5.33 17.16 9.29
N ALA A 17 -5.18 15.98 8.68
CA ALA A 17 -4.16 15.70 7.70
C ALA A 17 -4.39 16.40 6.34
N GLY A 18 -5.61 16.87 6.07
CA GLY A 18 -5.96 17.48 4.78
C GLY A 18 -6.25 16.48 3.66
N GLU A 19 -6.50 15.24 4.02
CA GLU A 19 -6.76 14.14 3.07
C GLU A 19 -8.22 14.10 2.57
N LEU A 20 -9.15 14.82 3.24
CA LEU A 20 -10.55 14.94 2.84
C LEU A 20 -10.82 16.31 2.21
N SER A 21 -10.41 16.46 0.95
CA SER A 21 -10.62 17.71 0.18
C SER A 21 -12.09 18.00 -0.16
N THR A 22 -12.96 17.01 -0.08
CA THR A 22 -14.41 17.15 -0.34
C THR A 22 -15.14 17.91 0.76
N ILE A 23 -14.53 18.06 1.94
CA ILE A 23 -15.08 18.80 3.06
C ILE A 23 -14.20 20.05 3.28
N PRO A 24 -14.58 21.23 2.74
CA PRO A 24 -13.78 22.45 2.88
C PRO A 24 -13.96 23.04 4.29
N ILE A 25 -13.18 22.54 5.25
CA ILE A 25 -13.11 23.11 6.59
C ILE A 25 -11.95 24.12 6.61
N PRO A 26 -12.24 25.42 6.91
CA PRO A 26 -11.19 26.42 7.06
C PRO A 26 -10.21 26.01 8.15
N ILE A 27 -8.91 26.20 7.91
CA ILE A 27 -7.88 25.76 8.86
C ILE A 27 -7.97 26.49 10.20
N GLU A 28 -8.49 27.71 10.19
CA GLU A 28 -8.74 28.57 11.35
C GLU A 28 -9.77 27.95 12.32
N ALA A 29 -10.65 27.06 11.82
CA ALA A 29 -11.61 26.34 12.65
C ALA A 29 -10.95 25.40 13.67
N PHE A 30 -9.66 25.07 13.48
CA PHE A 30 -8.85 24.27 14.39
C PHE A 30 -7.99 25.10 15.35
N ALA A 31 -8.21 26.43 15.40
CA ALA A 31 -7.49 27.28 16.35
C ALA A 31 -7.83 26.93 17.80
N THR A 32 -6.81 26.85 18.61
CA THR A 32 -6.89 26.60 20.06
C THR A 32 -6.08 27.66 20.81
N PRO A 33 -6.25 27.84 22.13
CA PRO A 33 -5.40 28.74 22.89
C PRO A 33 -3.91 28.43 22.75
N ASP A 34 -3.54 27.14 22.62
CA ASP A 34 -2.15 26.68 22.46
C ASP A 34 -1.65 26.78 21.01
N ASN A 35 -2.56 26.88 20.05
CA ASN A 35 -2.27 27.01 18.62
C ASN A 35 -3.26 27.99 17.97
N PRO A 36 -3.12 29.31 18.20
CA PRO A 36 -4.09 30.32 17.76
C PRO A 36 -4.06 30.56 16.24
N SER A 37 -2.98 30.17 15.57
CA SER A 37 -2.82 30.30 14.11
C SER A 37 -2.37 28.94 13.53
N PRO A 38 -3.28 27.95 13.47
CA PRO A 38 -2.92 26.63 13.03
C PRO A 38 -2.49 26.62 11.57
N THR A 39 -1.50 25.78 11.28
CA THR A 39 -1.08 25.45 9.92
C THR A 39 -1.31 23.96 9.68
N ARG A 40 -1.34 23.54 8.42
CA ARG A 40 -1.45 22.11 8.13
C ARG A 40 -0.35 21.31 8.82
N ALA A 41 0.88 21.81 8.78
CA ALA A 41 2.01 21.16 9.42
C ALA A 41 1.84 21.04 10.95
N SER A 42 1.30 22.07 11.62
CA SER A 42 1.09 22.01 13.08
C SER A 42 -0.09 21.11 13.49
N LEU A 43 -0.99 20.77 12.57
CA LEU A 43 -2.11 19.87 12.81
C LEU A 43 -1.79 18.39 12.51
N MET A 44 -0.77 18.12 11.70
CA MET A 44 -0.41 16.74 11.32
C MET A 44 -0.11 15.80 12.49
N PRO A 45 0.63 16.21 13.55
CA PRO A 45 0.86 15.34 14.71
C PRO A 45 -0.45 14.90 15.39
N LEU A 46 -1.38 15.83 15.55
CA LEU A 46 -2.70 15.52 16.10
C LEU A 46 -3.50 14.60 15.16
N GLY A 47 -3.44 14.83 13.84
CA GLY A 47 -4.02 13.95 12.83
C GLY A 47 -3.49 12.53 12.93
N ARG A 48 -2.17 12.37 13.11
CA ARG A 48 -1.53 11.08 13.36
C ARG A 48 -2.09 10.38 14.60
N GLU A 49 -2.23 11.10 15.72
CA GLU A 49 -2.78 10.54 16.96
C GLU A 49 -4.19 9.97 16.75
N TYR A 50 -5.05 10.70 16.05
CA TYR A 50 -6.41 10.25 15.75
C TYR A 50 -6.45 9.05 14.81
N LEU A 51 -5.57 9.00 13.78
CA LEU A 51 -5.44 7.84 12.89
C LEU A 51 -4.97 6.61 13.66
N GLN A 52 -3.95 6.75 14.52
CA GLN A 52 -3.45 5.66 15.36
C GLN A 52 -4.51 5.20 16.37
N ARG A 53 -5.28 6.12 16.95
CA ARG A 53 -6.39 5.78 17.84
C ARG A 53 -7.47 4.97 17.12
N ALA A 54 -7.87 5.37 15.92
CA ALA A 54 -8.83 4.63 15.11
C ALA A 54 -8.33 3.22 14.76
N ALA A 55 -7.04 3.11 14.43
CA ALA A 55 -6.38 1.83 14.16
C ALA A 55 -6.32 0.93 15.42
N TYR A 56 -6.03 1.50 16.58
CA TYR A 56 -6.05 0.81 17.87
C TYR A 56 -7.44 0.28 18.23
N LEU A 57 -8.49 1.02 17.85
CA LEU A 57 -9.89 0.60 17.99
C LEU A 57 -10.34 -0.40 16.90
N ASN A 58 -9.38 -1.03 16.22
CA ASN A 58 -9.58 -2.08 15.23
C ASN A 58 -10.39 -1.65 14.00
N LEU A 59 -10.22 -0.43 13.51
CA LEU A 59 -10.75 -0.02 12.22
C LEU A 59 -9.77 -0.42 11.10
N PRO A 60 -10.10 -1.39 10.23
CA PRO A 60 -9.17 -1.89 9.21
C PRO A 60 -8.67 -0.79 8.26
N ALA A 61 -9.55 0.11 7.82
CA ALA A 61 -9.18 1.24 6.98
C ALA A 61 -8.16 2.18 7.65
N ALA A 62 -8.28 2.41 8.97
CA ALA A 62 -7.31 3.21 9.73
C ALA A 62 -5.98 2.47 9.90
N GLN A 63 -6.03 1.16 10.12
CA GLN A 63 -4.84 0.30 10.17
C GLN A 63 -4.11 0.32 8.83
N SER A 64 -4.82 0.14 7.71
CA SER A 64 -4.25 0.23 6.37
C SER A 64 -3.63 1.60 6.11
N LYS A 65 -4.31 2.70 6.50
CA LYS A 65 -3.79 4.06 6.38
C LYS A 65 -2.52 4.28 7.21
N CYS A 66 -2.47 3.80 8.45
CA CYS A 66 -1.26 3.88 9.29
C CYS A 66 -0.10 3.08 8.67
N GLY A 67 -0.36 1.88 8.15
CA GLY A 67 0.63 1.08 7.43
C GLY A 67 1.23 1.84 6.26
N TRP A 68 0.39 2.48 5.45
CA TRP A 68 0.80 3.33 4.34
C TRP A 68 1.61 4.55 4.79
N CYS A 69 1.21 5.20 5.89
CA CYS A 69 1.93 6.35 6.43
C CYS A 69 3.35 5.97 6.88
N TYR A 70 3.53 4.83 7.53
CA TYR A 70 4.84 4.32 7.92
C TYR A 70 5.70 3.89 6.70
N GLU A 71 5.09 3.33 5.66
CA GLU A 71 5.76 2.94 4.42
C GLU A 71 6.32 4.15 3.66
N HIS A 72 5.59 5.27 3.68
CA HIS A 72 5.90 6.43 2.84
C HIS A 72 6.39 7.65 3.63
N ALA A 73 6.59 7.54 4.95
CA ALA A 73 6.92 8.65 5.83
C ALA A 73 5.99 9.86 5.65
N GLN A 74 4.68 9.62 5.68
CA GLN A 74 3.66 10.64 5.46
C GLN A 74 2.93 11.02 6.76
N LEU A 75 2.30 12.21 6.79
CA LEU A 75 1.45 12.68 7.88
C LEU A 75 2.15 12.64 9.27
N SER A 76 3.41 13.05 9.33
CA SER A 76 4.28 13.02 10.53
C SER A 76 4.58 11.61 11.07
N PHE A 77 4.36 10.57 10.27
CA PHE A 77 4.87 9.23 10.59
C PHE A 77 6.31 9.09 10.10
N PRO A 78 7.22 8.47 10.86
CA PRO A 78 8.54 8.13 10.37
C PRO A 78 8.46 6.97 9.37
N PHE A 79 9.48 6.81 8.54
CA PHE A 79 9.64 5.58 7.76
C PHE A 79 9.98 4.42 8.72
N ASP A 80 9.10 3.42 8.78
CA ASP A 80 9.29 2.24 9.63
C ASP A 80 8.69 1.00 8.97
N PRO A 81 9.52 0.12 8.33
CA PRO A 81 9.04 -1.08 7.68
C PRO A 81 8.33 -2.07 8.62
N LEU A 82 8.80 -2.19 9.87
CA LEU A 82 8.20 -3.13 10.83
C LEU A 82 6.82 -2.66 11.26
N MET A 83 6.68 -1.37 11.57
CA MET A 83 5.39 -0.78 11.90
C MET A 83 4.44 -0.82 10.71
N SER A 84 4.94 -0.55 9.49
CA SER A 84 4.14 -0.66 8.27
C SER A 84 3.55 -2.06 8.10
N VAL A 85 4.39 -3.10 8.15
CA VAL A 85 3.96 -4.51 8.04
C VAL A 85 3.01 -4.90 9.17
N GLN A 86 3.25 -4.44 10.40
CA GLN A 86 2.38 -4.73 11.54
C GLN A 86 0.98 -4.15 11.34
N TYR A 87 0.86 -2.90 10.93
CA TYR A 87 -0.42 -2.26 10.66
C TYR A 87 -1.15 -2.86 9.46
N TYR A 88 -0.44 -3.14 8.36
CA TYR A 88 -1.03 -3.84 7.22
C TYR A 88 -1.48 -5.26 7.57
N SER A 89 -0.74 -5.97 8.44
CA SER A 89 -1.15 -7.29 8.90
C SER A 89 -2.46 -7.25 9.70
N ALA A 90 -2.63 -6.23 10.55
CA ALA A 90 -3.88 -6.03 11.27
C ALA A 90 -5.04 -5.69 10.31
N ALA A 91 -4.82 -4.78 9.35
CA ALA A 91 -5.81 -4.43 8.34
C ALA A 91 -6.20 -5.63 7.46
N SER A 92 -5.22 -6.45 7.06
CA SER A 92 -5.41 -7.70 6.31
C SER A 92 -6.31 -8.70 7.07
N GLN A 93 -6.13 -8.83 8.40
CA GLN A 93 -7.02 -9.63 9.24
C GLN A 93 -8.44 -9.06 9.29
N GLY A 94 -8.59 -7.76 9.15
CA GLY A 94 -9.86 -7.05 9.02
C GLY A 94 -10.49 -7.10 7.64
N GLY A 95 -9.84 -7.75 6.67
CA GLY A 95 -10.37 -7.97 5.31
C GLY A 95 -10.08 -6.84 4.31
N GLU A 96 -9.06 -6.03 4.53
CA GLU A 96 -8.64 -4.96 3.60
C GLU A 96 -7.75 -5.49 2.47
N PRO A 97 -8.22 -5.56 1.20
CA PRO A 97 -7.45 -6.11 0.10
C PRO A 97 -6.20 -5.29 -0.25
N GLU A 98 -6.27 -3.97 -0.08
CA GLU A 98 -5.14 -3.06 -0.29
C GLU A 98 -4.00 -3.35 0.70
N ALA A 99 -4.32 -3.75 1.92
CA ALA A 99 -3.33 -4.16 2.91
C ALA A 99 -2.67 -5.49 2.52
N ASP A 100 -3.43 -6.45 2.00
CA ASP A 100 -2.88 -7.70 1.46
C ASP A 100 -1.91 -7.40 0.29
N MET A 101 -2.29 -6.48 -0.61
CA MET A 101 -1.41 -6.12 -1.72
C MET A 101 -0.15 -5.39 -1.25
N ALA A 102 -0.24 -4.55 -0.23
CA ALA A 102 0.91 -3.90 0.39
C ALA A 102 1.85 -4.91 1.05
N LEU A 103 1.32 -5.89 1.78
CA LEU A 103 2.10 -7.00 2.36
C LEU A 103 2.78 -7.84 1.28
N SER A 104 2.09 -8.12 0.17
CA SER A 104 2.69 -8.81 -0.97
C SER A 104 3.93 -8.08 -1.48
N LYS A 105 3.87 -6.76 -1.63
CA LYS A 105 5.02 -5.94 -2.06
C LYS A 105 6.15 -5.96 -1.03
N TRP A 106 5.83 -5.84 0.26
CA TRP A 106 6.83 -5.90 1.32
C TRP A 106 7.57 -7.24 1.31
N PHE A 107 6.86 -8.36 1.24
CA PHE A 107 7.49 -9.69 1.21
C PHE A 107 8.21 -9.99 -0.11
N LEU A 108 7.82 -9.35 -1.21
CA LEU A 108 8.53 -9.45 -2.48
C LEU A 108 9.93 -8.82 -2.40
N CYS A 109 10.05 -7.69 -1.71
CA CYS A 109 11.29 -6.91 -1.66
C CYS A 109 12.11 -7.13 -0.41
N GLY A 110 11.47 -7.46 0.71
CA GLY A 110 12.06 -7.39 2.03
C GLY A 110 12.31 -5.95 2.48
N ALA A 111 12.90 -5.79 3.65
CA ALA A 111 13.34 -4.52 4.19
C ALA A 111 14.69 -4.69 4.87
N GLU A 112 15.70 -4.01 4.33
CA GLU A 112 17.10 -4.11 4.80
C GLU A 112 17.21 -3.83 6.30
N GLY A 113 17.81 -4.75 7.02
CA GLY A 113 17.99 -4.68 8.49
C GLY A 113 16.71 -4.97 9.30
N CYS A 114 15.58 -5.29 8.64
CA CYS A 114 14.31 -5.58 9.31
C CYS A 114 13.83 -7.01 9.04
N PHE A 115 13.67 -7.39 7.78
CA PHE A 115 13.25 -8.73 7.37
C PHE A 115 13.64 -9.05 5.93
N ASP A 116 13.85 -10.33 5.65
CA ASP A 116 14.19 -10.81 4.33
C ASP A 116 12.96 -10.92 3.42
N LYS A 117 13.20 -10.94 2.11
CA LYS A 117 12.17 -11.23 1.12
C LYS A 117 11.63 -12.65 1.30
N ASN A 118 10.34 -12.84 1.01
CA ASN A 118 9.67 -14.12 1.03
C ASN A 118 8.66 -14.20 -0.11
N GLU A 119 9.07 -14.84 -1.20
CA GLU A 119 8.26 -14.94 -2.42
C GLU A 119 6.97 -15.73 -2.21
N SER A 120 6.97 -16.75 -1.35
CA SER A 120 5.76 -17.52 -1.04
C SER A 120 4.72 -16.69 -0.30
N LEU A 121 5.16 -15.84 0.65
CA LEU A 121 4.24 -14.90 1.30
C LEU A 121 3.78 -13.80 0.34
N ALA A 122 4.67 -13.31 -0.54
CA ALA A 122 4.30 -12.34 -1.55
C ALA A 122 3.17 -12.88 -2.45
N TRP A 123 3.31 -14.12 -2.94
CA TRP A 123 2.27 -14.81 -3.69
C TRP A 123 0.97 -14.94 -2.89
N THR A 124 1.04 -15.45 -1.67
CA THR A 124 -0.14 -15.70 -0.82
C THR A 124 -0.97 -14.44 -0.60
N PHE A 125 -0.31 -13.32 -0.29
CA PHE A 125 -1.00 -12.04 -0.06
C PHE A 125 -1.56 -11.45 -1.36
N ALA A 126 -0.85 -11.56 -2.49
CA ALA A 126 -1.38 -11.13 -3.79
C ALA A 126 -2.61 -11.94 -4.19
N GLU A 127 -2.60 -13.28 -3.98
CA GLU A 127 -3.73 -14.14 -4.26
C GLU A 127 -4.97 -13.75 -3.41
N ARG A 128 -4.77 -13.43 -2.13
CA ARG A 128 -5.86 -12.97 -1.26
C ARG A 128 -6.46 -11.66 -1.77
N ALA A 129 -5.63 -10.67 -2.11
CA ALA A 129 -6.08 -9.40 -2.66
C ALA A 129 -6.80 -9.59 -4.02
N ALA A 130 -6.30 -10.48 -4.89
CA ALA A 130 -6.90 -10.77 -6.19
C ALA A 130 -8.29 -11.41 -6.07
N LYS A 131 -8.60 -12.14 -5.00
CA LYS A 131 -9.95 -12.68 -4.71
C LYS A 131 -11.00 -11.59 -4.50
N HIS A 132 -10.57 -10.38 -4.17
CA HIS A 132 -11.41 -9.19 -4.07
C HIS A 132 -11.44 -8.35 -5.36
N HIS A 133 -10.94 -8.90 -6.47
CA HIS A 133 -10.91 -8.25 -7.78
C HIS A 133 -10.16 -6.91 -7.80
N LEU A 134 -9.13 -6.76 -6.95
CA LEU A 134 -8.28 -5.58 -6.96
C LEU A 134 -7.40 -5.59 -8.23
N PRO A 135 -7.50 -4.61 -9.15
CA PRO A 135 -6.79 -4.65 -10.43
C PRO A 135 -5.26 -4.73 -10.29
N THR A 136 -4.71 -4.08 -9.25
CA THR A 136 -3.27 -4.14 -8.95
C THR A 136 -2.83 -5.52 -8.45
N ALA A 137 -3.70 -6.23 -7.74
CA ALA A 137 -3.44 -7.59 -7.29
C ALA A 137 -3.58 -8.61 -8.44
N GLU A 138 -4.59 -8.45 -9.30
CA GLU A 138 -4.73 -9.27 -10.50
C GLU A 138 -3.53 -9.09 -11.45
N PHE A 139 -3.02 -7.85 -11.59
CA PHE A 139 -1.76 -7.60 -12.30
C PHE A 139 -0.59 -8.33 -11.63
N ALA A 140 -0.47 -8.25 -10.30
CA ALA A 140 0.61 -8.93 -9.57
C ALA A 140 0.56 -10.44 -9.73
N MET A 141 -0.65 -11.06 -9.78
CA MET A 141 -0.82 -12.49 -10.06
C MET A 141 -0.29 -12.87 -11.44
N GLY A 142 -0.63 -12.07 -12.47
CA GLY A 142 -0.09 -12.25 -13.81
C GLY A 142 1.44 -12.16 -13.82
N TYR A 143 1.98 -11.16 -13.16
CA TYR A 143 3.41 -10.93 -13.05
C TYR A 143 4.14 -12.08 -12.33
N TYR A 144 3.61 -12.55 -11.20
CA TYR A 144 4.23 -13.64 -10.44
C TYR A 144 4.25 -14.95 -11.23
N LEU A 145 3.20 -15.24 -11.98
CA LEU A 145 3.12 -16.40 -12.87
C LEU A 145 4.06 -16.27 -14.09
N GLU A 146 4.22 -15.07 -14.63
CA GLU A 146 5.14 -14.84 -15.75
C GLU A 146 6.60 -15.05 -15.36
N VAL A 147 6.99 -14.62 -14.15
CA VAL A 147 8.38 -14.60 -13.69
C VAL A 147 8.75 -15.80 -12.82
N GLY A 148 7.75 -16.48 -12.25
CA GLY A 148 7.93 -17.59 -11.33
C GLY A 148 8.26 -17.14 -9.91
N ILE A 149 7.53 -16.15 -9.38
CA ILE A 149 7.68 -15.64 -8.02
C ILE A 149 6.74 -16.40 -7.08
N GLY A 150 7.32 -17.23 -6.20
CA GLY A 150 6.58 -18.06 -5.25
C GLY A 150 5.83 -19.24 -5.88
N VAL A 151 5.75 -19.31 -7.21
CA VAL A 151 5.08 -20.35 -8.01
C VAL A 151 5.88 -20.64 -9.27
N PRO A 152 5.70 -21.81 -9.91
CA PRO A 152 6.27 -22.07 -11.23
C PRO A 152 5.75 -21.10 -12.28
N ILE A 153 6.57 -20.85 -13.33
CA ILE A 153 6.18 -20.05 -14.49
C ILE A 153 4.98 -20.70 -15.21
N ASP A 154 3.93 -19.91 -15.42
CA ASP A 154 2.76 -20.29 -16.22
C ASP A 154 2.27 -19.09 -17.04
N LEU A 155 2.68 -19.00 -18.30
CA LEU A 155 2.36 -17.89 -19.18
C LEU A 155 0.88 -17.85 -19.58
N GLU A 156 0.23 -19.01 -19.64
CA GLU A 156 -1.21 -19.04 -19.98
C GLU A 156 -2.06 -18.50 -18.81
N ALA A 157 -1.75 -18.92 -17.58
CA ALA A 157 -2.37 -18.36 -16.40
C ALA A 157 -2.05 -16.87 -16.25
N ALA A 158 -0.81 -16.45 -16.54
CA ALA A 158 -0.41 -15.04 -16.52
C ALA A 158 -1.26 -14.18 -17.47
N ARG A 159 -1.50 -14.66 -18.71
CA ARG A 159 -2.37 -13.96 -19.68
C ARG A 159 -3.79 -13.78 -19.15
N ILE A 160 -4.35 -14.81 -18.50
CA ILE A 160 -5.69 -14.74 -17.92
C ILE A 160 -5.76 -13.64 -16.86
N TRP A 161 -4.78 -13.58 -15.96
CA TRP A 161 -4.74 -12.58 -14.91
C TRP A 161 -4.50 -11.16 -15.44
N TYR A 162 -3.59 -10.99 -16.39
CA TYR A 162 -3.40 -9.70 -17.08
C TYR A 162 -4.65 -9.26 -17.82
N GLY A 163 -5.39 -10.21 -18.45
CA GLY A 163 -6.66 -9.92 -19.11
C GLY A 163 -7.69 -9.37 -18.12
N LYS A 164 -7.81 -9.95 -16.92
CA LYS A 164 -8.72 -9.45 -15.87
C LYS A 164 -8.35 -8.03 -15.42
N ALA A 165 -7.09 -7.82 -15.09
CA ALA A 165 -6.59 -6.51 -14.66
C ALA A 165 -6.77 -5.44 -15.75
N SER A 166 -6.45 -5.77 -17.01
CA SER A 166 -6.62 -4.89 -18.17
C SER A 166 -8.08 -4.51 -18.39
N ALA A 167 -9.01 -5.47 -18.24
CA ALA A 167 -10.45 -5.21 -18.36
C ALA A 167 -10.97 -4.22 -17.31
N GLN A 168 -10.27 -4.05 -16.20
CA GLN A 168 -10.53 -3.07 -15.16
C GLN A 168 -9.72 -1.76 -15.32
N GLY A 169 -9.06 -1.58 -16.48
CA GLY A 169 -8.33 -0.35 -16.79
C GLY A 169 -6.88 -0.31 -16.32
N ASN A 170 -6.29 -1.44 -15.91
CA ASN A 170 -4.86 -1.47 -15.58
C ASN A 170 -4.03 -1.42 -16.87
N SER A 171 -3.36 -0.30 -17.13
CA SER A 171 -2.56 -0.06 -18.35
C SER A 171 -1.33 -0.97 -18.43
N ASP A 172 -0.66 -1.21 -17.30
CA ASP A 172 0.54 -2.07 -17.24
C ASP A 172 0.16 -3.51 -17.63
N ALA A 173 -1.03 -3.97 -17.19
CA ALA A 173 -1.56 -5.28 -17.57
C ALA A 173 -1.87 -5.37 -19.07
N ALA A 174 -2.45 -4.31 -19.66
CA ALA A 174 -2.72 -4.25 -21.09
C ALA A 174 -1.43 -4.33 -21.91
N GLU A 175 -0.39 -3.60 -21.52
CA GLU A 175 0.92 -3.63 -22.17
C GLU A 175 1.57 -5.02 -22.08
N ARG A 176 1.53 -5.65 -20.88
CA ARG A 176 2.09 -6.99 -20.70
C ARG A 176 1.34 -8.04 -21.51
N LEU A 177 0.00 -7.97 -21.52
CA LEU A 177 -0.83 -8.87 -22.30
C LEU A 177 -0.49 -8.76 -23.80
N ALA A 178 -0.38 -7.54 -24.33
CA ALA A 178 -0.02 -7.30 -25.72
C ALA A 178 1.39 -7.86 -26.04
N ALA A 179 2.36 -7.66 -25.15
CA ALA A 179 3.71 -8.19 -25.30
C ALA A 179 3.74 -9.72 -25.33
N LEU A 180 3.01 -10.39 -24.43
CA LEU A 180 2.89 -11.85 -24.39
C LEU A 180 2.14 -12.43 -25.60
N GLN A 181 1.26 -11.64 -26.22
CA GLN A 181 0.57 -12.04 -27.45
C GLN A 181 1.47 -11.87 -28.69
N ALA A 182 2.29 -10.81 -28.73
CA ALA A 182 3.19 -10.52 -29.84
C ALA A 182 4.41 -11.43 -29.86
N SER A 183 4.97 -11.74 -28.69
CA SER A 183 6.11 -12.64 -28.54
C SER A 183 5.60 -14.02 -28.09
N GLN A 184 5.46 -14.94 -29.02
CA GLN A 184 5.14 -16.33 -28.66
C GLN A 184 6.23 -17.04 -27.83
N SER A 185 7.29 -16.34 -27.36
CA SER A 185 8.44 -17.01 -26.77
C SER A 185 9.30 -16.25 -25.76
N GLU A 186 9.11 -14.97 -25.48
CA GLU A 186 9.97 -14.28 -24.51
C GLU A 186 9.21 -13.80 -23.28
N ALA A 187 9.08 -14.68 -22.31
CA ALA A 187 8.92 -14.26 -20.92
C ALA A 187 10.10 -13.37 -20.52
N LEU A 188 9.84 -12.20 -19.95
CA LEU A 188 10.90 -11.37 -19.39
C LEU A 188 11.72 -12.18 -18.41
N SER A 189 13.03 -12.14 -18.52
CA SER A 189 13.86 -12.89 -17.59
C SER A 189 13.60 -12.43 -16.17
N ARG A 190 13.61 -13.35 -15.22
CA ARG A 190 13.44 -13.07 -13.78
C ARG A 190 14.35 -11.92 -13.30
N ALA A 191 15.57 -11.83 -13.86
CA ALA A 191 16.51 -10.77 -13.55
C ALA A 191 16.05 -9.39 -14.01
N GLN A 192 15.49 -9.28 -15.22
CA GLN A 192 14.99 -8.01 -15.75
C GLN A 192 13.78 -7.50 -14.96
N HIS A 193 12.89 -8.39 -14.58
CA HIS A 193 11.73 -8.04 -13.75
C HIS A 193 12.13 -7.65 -12.33
N GLN A 194 13.01 -8.42 -11.69
CA GLN A 194 13.51 -8.07 -10.36
C GLN A 194 14.22 -6.73 -10.34
N ALA A 195 15.02 -6.40 -11.37
CA ALA A 195 15.67 -5.11 -11.47
C ALA A 195 14.65 -3.96 -11.54
N HIS A 196 13.63 -4.09 -12.37
CA HIS A 196 12.61 -3.04 -12.56
C HIS A 196 11.73 -2.80 -11.33
N LEU A 197 11.27 -3.87 -10.68
CA LEU A 197 10.51 -3.76 -9.43
C LEU A 197 11.36 -3.24 -8.28
N HIS A 198 12.57 -3.77 -8.14
CA HIS A 198 13.50 -3.32 -7.11
C HIS A 198 13.79 -1.82 -7.27
N GLU A 199 14.01 -1.34 -8.48
CA GLU A 199 14.23 0.08 -8.75
C GLU A 199 13.02 0.94 -8.36
N ARG A 200 11.80 0.55 -8.73
CA ARG A 200 10.56 1.32 -8.40
C ARG A 200 10.29 1.36 -6.90
N LEU A 201 10.33 0.20 -6.23
CA LEU A 201 10.02 0.09 -4.79
C LEU A 201 11.17 0.62 -3.93
N TYR A 202 12.42 0.31 -4.29
CA TYR A 202 13.59 0.81 -3.59
C TYR A 202 13.70 2.34 -3.69
N SER A 203 13.42 2.93 -4.85
CA SER A 203 13.39 4.38 -5.04
C SER A 203 12.30 5.06 -4.20
N ALA A 204 11.14 4.43 -4.04
CA ALA A 204 10.06 4.92 -3.19
C ALA A 204 10.46 4.90 -1.71
N HIS A 205 11.01 3.78 -1.24
CA HIS A 205 11.49 3.63 0.14
C HIS A 205 12.68 4.53 0.46
N GLN A 206 13.61 4.73 -0.47
CA GLN A 206 14.72 5.67 -0.31
C GLN A 206 14.25 7.13 -0.18
N ARG A 207 13.22 7.52 -0.95
CA ARG A 207 12.59 8.85 -0.80
C ARG A 207 11.95 9.01 0.58
N ALA A 208 11.23 8.00 1.04
CA ALA A 208 10.61 8.02 2.36
C ALA A 208 11.64 8.12 3.50
N ARG A 209 12.75 7.37 3.43
CA ARG A 209 13.87 7.49 4.39
C ARG A 209 14.44 8.90 4.47
N LYS A 210 14.65 9.58 3.33
CA LYS A 210 15.19 10.95 3.28
C LYS A 210 14.24 11.99 3.87
N VAL A 211 12.95 11.74 3.86
CA VAL A 211 11.94 12.65 4.47
C VAL A 211 11.86 12.45 5.98
N SER A 212 12.23 11.27 6.49
CA SER A 212 12.17 10.92 7.93
C SER A 212 13.43 11.31 8.72
N GLY A 213 14.54 11.61 8.06
CA GLY A 213 15.82 12.04 8.68
C GLY A 213 15.99 13.53 8.66
#